data_abe65d6026288a9518ecc8161d6e9f79
#
_entry.id   abe65d6026288a9518ecc8161d6e9f79
#
_cell.length_a   1.000
_cell.length_b   1.000
_cell.length_c   1.000
_cell.angle_alpha   90.00
_cell.angle_beta   90.00
_cell.angle_gamma   90.00
#
_symmetry.space_group_name_H-M   'P 1'
#
loop_
_entity.id
_entity.type
_entity.pdbx_description
1 polymer ?
#
loop_
_entity_poly.entity_id
_entity_poly.type
_entity_poly.pdbx_seq_one_letter_code
_entity_poly.pdbx_strand_id
1 'polypeptide(L)'
;MYTKALSQSDFIEWLMKLEQQLIERLQTLIPTHLEVLNESAGHGGYFPGKESHFKVIVVSEEFQGLRLVQRHQKIYAVAAELMSPGKIHALAIHAYVPSEWQGQAPASPECAHAPKS
;
A
#
# COMPACT_ATOMS: atom_id res chain seq x y z
N MET A 1 31.68 -7.65 22.20
CA MET A 1 30.83 -7.80 21.08
C MET A 1 30.19 -6.53 20.70
N TYR A 2 30.12 -6.26 19.43
CA TYR A 2 29.51 -5.03 18.94
C TYR A 2 28.02 -5.21 18.75
N THR A 3 27.27 -4.28 19.27
CA THR A 3 25.83 -4.28 19.05
C THR A 3 25.49 -2.94 18.42
N LYS A 4 24.94 -2.99 17.23
CA LYS A 4 24.58 -1.79 16.56
C LYS A 4 23.38 -1.16 17.24
N ALA A 5 23.49 0.11 17.56
CA ALA A 5 22.36 0.83 18.10
C ALA A 5 21.41 1.19 16.95
N LEU A 6 20.15 0.98 17.17
CA LEU A 6 19.17 1.37 16.17
C LEU A 6 19.04 2.88 16.16
N SER A 7 18.91 3.47 14.98
CA SER A 7 18.56 4.87 14.89
C SER A 7 17.12 5.02 15.36
N GLN A 8 16.73 6.25 15.64
CA GLN A 8 15.36 6.46 16.06
C GLN A 8 14.36 6.03 15.00
N SER A 9 14.66 6.27 13.73
CA SER A 9 13.75 5.86 12.70
C SER A 9 13.70 4.36 12.55
N ASP A 10 14.83 3.65 12.73
CA ASP A 10 14.82 2.18 12.68
C ASP A 10 13.96 1.62 13.79
N PHE A 11 14.08 2.20 14.99
CA PHE A 11 13.31 1.74 16.12
C PHE A 11 11.83 1.95 15.91
N ILE A 12 11.44 3.09 15.37
CA ILE A 12 10.05 3.38 15.09
C ILE A 12 9.50 2.42 14.06
N GLU A 13 10.25 2.15 13.00
CA GLU A 13 9.79 1.20 11.98
C GLU A 13 9.60 -0.18 12.57
N TRP A 14 10.49 -0.58 13.46
CA TRP A 14 10.37 -1.90 14.08
C TRP A 14 9.08 -2.01 14.89
N LEU A 15 8.66 -0.93 15.53
CA LEU A 15 7.44 -0.93 16.35
C LEU A 15 6.17 -0.80 15.54
N MET A 16 6.25 -0.31 14.31
CA MET A 16 5.05 -0.03 13.53
C MET A 16 4.57 -1.26 12.82
N LYS A 17 3.25 -1.39 12.73
CA LYS A 17 2.65 -2.44 11.92
C LYS A 17 2.90 -2.19 10.45
N LEU A 18 2.76 -3.24 9.65
CA LEU A 18 2.96 -3.11 8.21
C LEU A 18 2.06 -2.05 7.60
N GLU A 19 0.84 -1.95 8.08
CA GLU A 19 -0.08 -0.93 7.58
C GLU A 19 0.51 0.46 7.73
N GLN A 20 1.06 0.77 8.89
CA GLN A 20 1.63 2.08 9.12
C GLN A 20 2.90 2.30 8.33
N GLN A 21 3.70 1.25 8.18
CA GLN A 21 4.90 1.36 7.35
C GLN A 21 4.52 1.63 5.90
N LEU A 22 3.48 0.97 5.42
CA LEU A 22 3.01 1.20 4.06
C LEU A 22 2.52 2.63 3.89
N ILE A 23 1.78 3.15 4.86
CA ILE A 23 1.33 4.54 4.81
C ILE A 23 2.53 5.47 4.68
N GLU A 24 3.56 5.25 5.49
CA GLU A 24 4.73 6.12 5.44
C GLU A 24 5.41 6.07 4.09
N ARG A 25 5.52 4.88 3.50
CA ARG A 25 6.15 4.77 2.19
C ARG A 25 5.32 5.51 1.15
N LEU A 26 3.99 5.39 1.22
CA LEU A 26 3.14 6.02 0.24
C LEU A 26 3.09 7.54 0.38
N GLN A 27 3.39 8.06 1.56
CA GLN A 27 3.44 9.51 1.72
C GLN A 27 4.52 10.15 0.86
N THR A 28 5.53 9.39 0.45
CA THR A 28 6.57 9.95 -0.43
C THR A 28 6.02 10.33 -1.80
N LEU A 29 4.82 9.87 -2.14
CA LEU A 29 4.16 10.25 -3.40
C LEU A 29 3.34 11.53 -3.24
N ILE A 30 3.40 12.16 -2.08
CA ILE A 30 2.72 13.41 -1.78
C ILE A 30 1.25 13.33 -2.15
N PRO A 31 0.52 12.36 -1.58
CA PRO A 31 -0.87 12.18 -1.98
C PRO A 31 -1.75 13.28 -1.43
N THR A 32 -2.75 13.67 -2.21
CA THR A 32 -3.79 14.56 -1.72
C THR A 32 -4.86 13.77 -0.98
N HIS A 33 -4.92 12.46 -1.23
CA HIS A 33 -5.82 11.56 -0.51
C HIS A 33 -5.16 10.20 -0.46
N LEU A 34 -5.21 9.56 0.69
CA LEU A 34 -4.58 8.27 0.87
C LEU A 34 -5.42 7.42 1.80
N GLU A 35 -5.74 6.20 1.36
CA GLU A 35 -6.38 5.22 2.22
C GLU A 35 -5.61 3.93 2.12
N VAL A 36 -5.41 3.27 3.25
CA VAL A 36 -4.77 1.96 3.31
C VAL A 36 -5.65 1.08 4.16
N LEU A 37 -6.13 0.00 3.57
CA LEU A 37 -7.08 -0.88 4.22
C LEU A 37 -6.48 -2.28 4.31
N ASN A 38 -6.55 -2.87 5.50
CA ASN A 38 -6.07 -4.23 5.69
C ASN A 38 -7.21 -5.17 5.37
N GLU A 39 -7.07 -5.92 4.29
CA GLU A 39 -8.12 -6.83 3.83
C GLU A 39 -7.75 -8.28 4.04
N SER A 40 -6.84 -8.56 4.96
CA SER A 40 -6.37 -9.91 5.19
C SER A 40 -7.47 -10.85 5.67
N ALA A 41 -8.48 -10.32 6.33
CA ALA A 41 -9.50 -11.15 6.95
C ALA A 41 -10.30 -11.99 5.95
N GLY A 42 -10.36 -11.57 4.70
CA GLY A 42 -11.14 -12.31 3.72
C GLY A 42 -10.39 -13.45 3.05
N HIS A 43 -9.20 -13.79 3.53
CA HIS A 43 -8.37 -14.77 2.84
C HIS A 43 -8.06 -15.95 3.73
N GLY A 44 -7.80 -17.08 3.10
CA GLY A 44 -7.47 -18.28 3.84
C GLY A 44 -6.22 -18.09 4.66
N GLY A 45 -6.13 -18.79 5.77
CA GLY A 45 -5.00 -18.66 6.66
C GLY A 45 -5.03 -17.43 7.54
N TYR A 46 -6.12 -16.68 7.51
CA TYR A 46 -6.21 -15.48 8.32
C TYR A 46 -6.27 -15.82 9.81
N PHE A 47 -5.60 -15.02 10.61
CA PHE A 47 -5.79 -15.02 12.05
C PHE A 47 -5.78 -13.56 12.49
N PRO A 48 -6.37 -13.25 13.63
CA PRO A 48 -6.41 -11.86 14.08
C PRO A 48 -5.02 -11.24 14.15
N GLY A 49 -4.89 -10.07 13.61
CA GLY A 49 -3.60 -9.36 13.58
C GLY A 49 -2.77 -9.61 12.36
N LYS A 50 -3.19 -10.51 11.47
CA LYS A 50 -2.43 -10.77 10.27
C LYS A 50 -2.47 -9.57 9.34
N GLU A 51 -1.33 -9.24 8.76
CA GLU A 51 -1.22 -8.11 7.86
C GLU A 51 -0.54 -8.59 6.59
N SER A 52 -1.29 -9.09 5.63
CA SER A 52 -0.68 -9.61 4.40
C SER A 52 -1.38 -9.16 3.12
N HIS A 53 -2.63 -8.72 3.21
CA HIS A 53 -3.37 -8.27 2.03
C HIS A 53 -3.89 -6.87 2.29
N PHE A 54 -3.49 -5.93 1.45
CA PHE A 54 -3.88 -4.53 1.63
C PHE A 54 -4.49 -3.97 0.37
N LYS A 55 -5.39 -3.02 0.54
CA LYS A 55 -5.91 -2.21 -0.54
C LYS A 55 -5.45 -0.79 -0.30
N VAL A 56 -4.90 -0.15 -1.32
CA VAL A 56 -4.46 1.24 -1.18
C VAL A 56 -5.17 2.09 -2.22
N ILE A 57 -5.56 3.28 -1.80
CA ILE A 57 -6.14 4.28 -2.68
C ILE A 57 -5.24 5.49 -2.57
N VAL A 58 -4.59 5.85 -3.67
CA VAL A 58 -3.61 6.92 -3.67
C VAL A 58 -4.01 7.92 -4.73
N VAL A 59 -4.27 9.15 -4.31
CA VAL A 59 -4.59 10.23 -5.21
C VAL A 59 -3.44 11.21 -5.16
N SER A 60 -2.75 11.41 -6.28
CA SER A 60 -1.55 12.23 -6.28
C SER A 60 -1.33 12.86 -7.63
N GLU A 61 -0.85 14.11 -7.61
CA GLU A 61 -0.40 14.77 -8.84
C GLU A 61 0.80 14.07 -9.45
N GLU A 62 1.52 13.25 -8.67
CA GLU A 62 2.65 12.52 -9.20
C GLU A 62 2.26 11.53 -10.29
N PHE A 63 0.98 11.20 -10.38
CA PHE A 63 0.51 10.29 -11.41
C PHE A 63 0.10 11.00 -12.70
N GLN A 64 0.22 12.32 -12.75
CA GLN A 64 -0.19 13.08 -13.92
C GLN A 64 0.62 12.62 -15.13
N GLY A 65 -0.06 12.32 -16.21
CA GLY A 65 0.61 11.87 -17.42
C GLY A 65 1.00 10.41 -17.45
N LEU A 66 0.75 9.67 -16.37
CA LEU A 66 1.13 8.26 -16.30
C LEU A 66 -0.07 7.37 -16.61
N ARG A 67 0.20 6.28 -17.33
CA ARG A 67 -0.82 5.26 -17.54
C ARG A 67 -0.96 4.42 -16.28
N LEU A 68 -2.03 3.64 -16.20
CA LEU A 68 -2.29 2.86 -14.99
C LEU A 68 -1.15 1.96 -14.60
N VAL A 69 -0.55 1.27 -15.57
CA VAL A 69 0.54 0.36 -15.25
C VAL A 69 1.73 1.12 -14.69
N GLN A 70 1.97 2.33 -15.18
CA GLN A 70 3.07 3.14 -14.67
C GLN A 70 2.80 3.64 -13.25
N ARG A 71 1.54 3.97 -12.96
CA ARG A 71 1.16 4.36 -11.60
C ARG A 71 1.37 3.21 -10.64
N HIS A 72 0.98 2.00 -11.04
CA HIS A 72 1.15 0.82 -10.20
C HIS A 72 2.63 0.54 -9.96
N GLN A 73 3.45 0.67 -11.00
CA GLN A 73 4.88 0.48 -10.85
C GLN A 73 5.49 1.47 -9.87
N LYS A 74 5.00 2.71 -9.92
CA LYS A 74 5.51 3.73 -9.02
C LYS A 74 5.15 3.40 -7.57
N ILE A 75 3.95 2.90 -7.34
CA ILE A 75 3.53 2.51 -6.01
C ILE A 75 4.30 1.29 -5.54
N TYR A 76 4.46 0.28 -6.40
CA TYR A 76 5.25 -0.88 -6.02
C TYR A 76 6.69 -0.50 -5.70
N ALA A 77 7.23 0.48 -6.40
CA ALA A 77 8.61 0.90 -6.15
C ALA A 77 8.78 1.45 -4.73
N VAL A 78 7.83 2.26 -4.25
CA VAL A 78 7.95 2.80 -2.90
C VAL A 78 7.60 1.78 -1.84
N ALA A 79 6.85 0.75 -2.18
CA ALA A 79 6.46 -0.28 -1.23
C ALA A 79 7.34 -1.53 -1.31
N ALA A 80 8.40 -1.49 -2.11
CA ALA A 80 9.13 -2.70 -2.49
C ALA A 80 9.63 -3.49 -1.29
N GLU A 81 10.16 -2.80 -0.28
CA GLU A 81 10.73 -3.49 0.87
C GLU A 81 9.66 -4.19 1.69
N LEU A 82 8.43 -3.74 1.59
CA LEU A 82 7.34 -4.34 2.35
C LEU A 82 6.69 -5.49 1.62
N MET A 83 7.07 -5.71 0.36
CA MET A 83 6.49 -6.80 -0.44
C MET A 83 7.31 -8.07 -0.36
N SER A 84 8.36 -8.11 0.46
CA SER A 84 9.21 -9.29 0.53
C SER A 84 8.48 -10.43 1.25
N PRO A 85 9.00 -11.65 1.13
CA PRO A 85 8.36 -12.79 1.79
C PRO A 85 8.18 -12.54 3.28
N GLY A 86 7.05 -12.94 3.81
CA GLY A 86 6.77 -12.75 5.21
C GLY A 86 6.18 -11.42 5.55
N LYS A 87 6.04 -10.55 4.57
CA LYS A 87 5.43 -9.25 4.78
C LYS A 87 4.16 -9.17 3.96
N ILE A 88 4.00 -8.12 3.15
CA ILE A 88 2.78 -7.98 2.36
C ILE A 88 2.77 -9.00 1.24
N HIS A 89 1.70 -9.77 1.17
CA HIS A 89 1.55 -10.80 0.14
C HIS A 89 0.85 -10.25 -1.09
N ALA A 90 -0.12 -9.40 -0.94
CA ALA A 90 -0.89 -8.87 -2.06
C ALA A 90 -1.27 -7.43 -1.80
N LEU A 91 -1.27 -6.63 -2.84
CA LEU A 91 -1.56 -5.21 -2.75
C LEU A 91 -2.50 -4.84 -3.89
N ALA A 92 -3.73 -4.48 -3.54
CA ALA A 92 -4.69 -3.99 -4.52
C ALA A 92 -4.52 -2.48 -4.59
N ILE A 93 -4.32 -1.97 -5.80
CA ILE A 93 -3.94 -0.57 -5.99
C ILE A 93 -5.00 0.18 -6.78
N HIS A 94 -5.42 1.31 -6.23
CA HIS A 94 -6.25 2.26 -6.94
C HIS A 94 -5.50 3.59 -6.95
N ALA A 95 -5.09 4.02 -8.11
CA ALA A 95 -4.23 5.20 -8.25
C ALA A 95 -4.89 6.22 -9.17
N TYR A 96 -5.05 7.44 -8.68
CA TYR A 96 -5.73 8.50 -9.40
C TYR A 96 -4.93 9.79 -9.36
N VAL A 97 -5.10 10.63 -10.39
CA VAL A 97 -4.73 12.04 -10.22
C VAL A 97 -5.94 12.76 -9.63
N PRO A 98 -5.74 13.91 -8.99
CA PRO A 98 -6.87 14.57 -8.32
C PRO A 98 -8.06 14.86 -9.24
N SER A 99 -7.81 15.15 -10.50
CA SER A 99 -8.92 15.44 -11.41
C SER A 99 -9.78 14.22 -11.71
N GLU A 100 -9.25 13.02 -11.48
CA GLU A 100 -10.00 11.79 -11.71
C GLU A 100 -10.71 11.31 -10.44
N TRP A 101 -10.35 11.85 -9.29
CA TRP A 101 -10.83 11.30 -8.02
C TRP A 101 -12.21 11.85 -7.71
N GLN A 102 -13.15 10.96 -7.46
CA GLN A 102 -14.54 11.34 -7.19
C GLN A 102 -14.94 11.07 -5.75
N GLY A 103 -13.96 10.87 -4.87
CA GLY A 103 -14.24 10.70 -3.46
C GLY A 103 -14.54 9.28 -3.04
N GLN A 104 -14.55 8.34 -3.98
CA GLN A 104 -14.92 6.97 -3.67
C GLN A 104 -14.29 6.04 -4.68
N ALA A 105 -13.59 5.04 -4.21
CA ALA A 105 -13.02 4.03 -5.09
C ALA A 105 -13.96 2.84 -5.19
N PRO A 106 -13.89 2.08 -6.27
CA PRO A 106 -14.69 0.87 -6.37
C PRO A 106 -14.27 -0.14 -5.33
N ALA A 107 -15.16 -1.04 -4.99
CA ALA A 107 -14.84 -2.14 -4.10
C ALA A 107 -13.76 -3.00 -4.73
N SER A 108 -12.96 -3.62 -3.88
CA SER A 108 -11.95 -4.54 -4.38
C SER A 108 -12.62 -5.68 -5.09
N PRO A 109 -12.06 -6.14 -6.20
CA PRO A 109 -12.66 -7.26 -6.90
C PRO A 109 -12.57 -8.52 -6.06
N GLU A 110 -13.64 -9.33 -6.13
CA GLU A 110 -13.60 -10.58 -5.52
C GLU A 110 -13.16 -11.51 -6.52
N CYS A 111 -12.46 -12.48 -6.22
CA CYS A 111 -12.07 -13.47 -7.16
C CYS A 111 -11.50 -12.88 -8.38
N ALA A 112 -11.07 -11.83 -8.32
CA ALA A 112 -10.39 -11.28 -9.34
C ALA A 112 -10.88 -11.13 -10.65
N HIS A 113 -11.94 -11.12 -11.00
CA HIS A 113 -12.25 -10.87 -12.24
C HIS A 113 -12.93 -9.71 -12.40
N ALA A 114 -12.62 -8.81 -11.84
CA ALA A 114 -13.19 -7.65 -12.02
C ALA A 114 -13.05 -7.10 -13.26
N PRO A 115 -13.88 -6.69 -13.77
CA PRO A 115 -13.82 -6.12 -14.96
C PRO A 115 -13.16 -4.87 -14.97
N LYS A 116 -12.83 -4.39 -15.01
CA LYS A 116 -12.47 -3.45 -14.99
C LYS A 116 -12.58 -2.38 -14.84
N SER A 117 -12.55 -2.06 -14.76
CA SER A 117 -12.73 -1.02 -14.78
C SER A 117 -12.18 -0.11 -15.12
#